data_19365fc466c10f0dc44a37bf57d2fde3
#
_entry.id   19365fc466c10f0dc44a37bf57d2fde3
#
_cell.length_a   1.000
_cell.length_b   1.000
_cell.length_c   1.000
_cell.angle_alpha   90.00
_cell.angle_beta   90.00
_cell.angle_gamma   90.00
#
_symmetry.space_group_name_H-M   'P 1'
#
loop_
_entity.id
_entity.type
_entity.pdbx_description
1 polymer ?
#
loop_
_entity_poly.entity_id
_entity_poly.type
_entity_poly.pdbx_seq_one_letter_code
_entity_poly.pdbx_strand_id
1 'polypeptide(L)'
;MALWGVSDADESKPKWLSDTDKSNTFASAAGWVLRKTVGSRTLEEVLVAAQGLATGIGVADITAIDWVSTTFDRSAGGTLSATVSYNEAVTVSGTPTLSVTNGNQGSGSGRGPHVLTYASGSTTNQLTFTLAIGAANAATNANDVLSFGANAVAHAGGSTIVDTVGGGTATITSAAGIGTAAGTITVVA
;
A
#
# COMPACT_ATOMS: atom_id res chain seq x y z
N MET A 1 31.02 -2.79 -15.20
CA MET A 1 30.41 -2.23 -13.96
C MET A 1 28.94 -2.60 -14.06
N ALA A 2 28.42 -3.48 -13.20
CA ALA A 2 26.99 -3.77 -13.19
C ALA A 2 26.27 -2.49 -12.78
N LEU A 3 25.40 -1.98 -13.65
CA LEU A 3 24.55 -0.85 -13.36
C LEU A 3 23.43 -1.36 -12.47
N TRP A 4 23.50 -1.08 -11.19
CA TRP A 4 22.46 -1.40 -10.24
C TRP A 4 21.13 -0.74 -10.69
N GLY A 5 20.08 -1.54 -10.89
CA GLY A 5 18.77 -1.03 -11.29
C GLY A 5 18.53 -0.90 -12.81
N VAL A 6 19.30 -1.60 -13.64
CA VAL A 6 19.15 -1.57 -15.11
C VAL A 6 18.38 -2.76 -15.67
N SER A 7 18.13 -3.77 -14.85
CA SER A 7 17.32 -4.94 -15.21
C SER A 7 16.35 -5.29 -14.10
N ASP A 8 15.30 -6.04 -14.41
CA ASP A 8 14.32 -6.52 -13.42
C ASP A 8 14.98 -7.20 -12.20
N ALA A 9 16.14 -7.84 -12.40
CA ALA A 9 16.92 -8.43 -11.31
C ALA A 9 17.60 -7.38 -10.43
N ASP A 10 17.90 -6.20 -10.96
CA ASP A 10 18.58 -5.10 -10.29
C ASP A 10 17.60 -4.03 -9.77
N GLU A 11 16.34 -4.06 -10.18
CA GLU A 11 15.27 -3.14 -9.78
C GLU A 11 14.75 -3.40 -8.36
N SER A 12 15.17 -4.49 -7.74
CA SER A 12 14.73 -4.83 -6.40
C SER A 12 15.36 -3.92 -5.35
N LYS A 13 14.55 -3.51 -4.37
CA LYS A 13 15.02 -2.81 -3.17
C LYS A 13 16.16 -3.58 -2.50
N PRO A 14 17.09 -2.90 -1.80
CA PRO A 14 18.20 -3.55 -1.11
C PRO A 14 17.73 -4.71 -0.22
N LYS A 15 18.29 -5.91 -0.41
CA LYS A 15 17.80 -7.16 0.22
C LYS A 15 18.10 -7.26 1.71
N TRP A 16 19.08 -6.50 2.22
CA TRP A 16 19.46 -6.49 3.65
C TRP A 16 18.50 -5.70 4.55
N LEU A 17 17.50 -5.02 3.98
CA LEU A 17 16.53 -4.25 4.72
C LEU A 17 15.51 -5.15 5.42
N SER A 18 15.04 -4.71 6.59
CA SER A 18 13.84 -5.28 7.21
C SER A 18 12.60 -5.04 6.34
N ASP A 19 11.54 -5.80 6.52
CA ASP A 19 10.32 -5.61 5.72
C ASP A 19 9.72 -4.22 5.93
N THR A 20 9.79 -3.68 7.16
CA THR A 20 9.37 -2.31 7.45
C THR A 20 10.23 -1.28 6.71
N ASP A 21 11.57 -1.45 6.69
CA ASP A 21 12.44 -0.54 5.95
C ASP A 21 12.24 -0.66 4.44
N LYS A 22 11.94 -1.86 3.93
CA LYS A 22 11.59 -2.05 2.51
C LYS A 22 10.34 -1.28 2.10
N SER A 23 9.28 -1.28 2.93
CA SER A 23 8.07 -0.49 2.67
C SER A 23 8.36 1.02 2.65
N ASN A 24 9.34 1.46 3.43
CA ASN A 24 9.77 2.86 3.50
C ASN A 24 10.90 3.22 2.50
N THR A 25 11.35 2.26 1.70
CA THR A 25 12.41 2.47 0.70
C THR A 25 11.80 2.62 -0.69
N PHE A 26 12.27 3.61 -1.44
CA PHE A 26 11.80 3.91 -2.79
C PHE A 26 12.95 4.38 -3.68
N ALA A 27 12.76 4.23 -4.99
CA ALA A 27 13.68 4.76 -5.97
C ALA A 27 13.48 6.27 -6.15
N SER A 28 14.58 6.98 -6.28
CA SER A 28 14.64 8.42 -6.55
C SER A 28 15.64 8.70 -7.66
N ALA A 29 15.74 9.96 -8.09
CA ALA A 29 16.77 10.39 -9.02
C ALA A 29 18.20 10.17 -8.48
N ALA A 30 18.38 10.12 -7.15
CA ALA A 30 19.67 9.90 -6.50
C ALA A 30 19.99 8.41 -6.27
N GLY A 31 19.00 7.53 -6.33
CA GLY A 31 19.15 6.10 -6.06
C GLY A 31 18.08 5.56 -5.11
N TRP A 32 18.36 4.47 -4.41
CA TRP A 32 17.49 3.92 -3.38
C TRP A 32 17.54 4.77 -2.11
N VAL A 33 16.41 5.29 -1.70
CA VAL A 33 16.25 6.19 -0.55
C VAL A 33 15.35 5.54 0.49
N LEU A 34 15.80 5.50 1.73
CA LEU A 34 15.02 5.08 2.88
C LEU A 34 14.46 6.33 3.58
N ARG A 35 13.15 6.39 3.73
CA ARG A 35 12.47 7.42 4.52
C ARG A 35 12.19 6.92 5.92
N LYS A 36 12.61 7.68 6.93
CA LYS A 36 12.35 7.40 8.35
C LYS A 36 11.70 8.60 9.02
N THR A 37 10.69 8.33 9.84
CA THR A 37 10.09 9.36 10.70
C THR A 37 10.62 9.18 12.11
N VAL A 38 11.29 10.21 12.63
CA VAL A 38 11.83 10.26 14.00
C VAL A 38 11.18 11.43 14.74
N GLY A 39 10.22 11.13 15.59
CA GLY A 39 9.36 12.14 16.20
C GLY A 39 8.50 12.84 15.14
N SER A 40 8.64 14.16 15.02
CA SER A 40 7.93 14.97 14.02
C SER A 40 8.75 15.22 12.73
N ARG A 41 9.94 14.63 12.61
CA ARG A 41 10.85 14.87 11.48
C ARG A 41 10.85 13.66 10.54
N THR A 42 10.73 13.93 9.25
CA THR A 42 10.98 12.96 8.19
C THR A 42 12.42 13.13 7.71
N LEU A 43 13.17 12.04 7.74
CA LEU A 43 14.56 11.96 7.29
C LEU A 43 14.63 11.04 6.08
N GLU A 44 15.44 11.38 5.11
CA GLU A 44 15.72 10.57 3.93
C GLU A 44 17.20 10.24 3.86
N GLU A 45 17.51 8.95 3.72
CA GLU A 45 18.87 8.42 3.65
C GLU A 45 19.07 7.69 2.32
N VAL A 46 20.06 8.09 1.54
CA VAL A 46 20.43 7.38 0.31
C VAL A 46 21.20 6.12 0.68
N LEU A 47 20.58 4.97 0.54
CA LEU A 47 21.16 3.65 0.82
C LEU A 47 22.13 3.19 -0.26
N VAL A 48 21.76 3.44 -1.51
CA VAL A 48 22.53 3.09 -2.70
C VAL A 48 22.43 4.23 -3.70
N ALA A 49 23.53 4.87 -4.02
CA ALA A 49 23.58 5.92 -5.02
C ALA A 49 23.54 5.31 -6.43
N ALA A 50 22.48 5.62 -7.17
CA ALA A 50 22.28 5.21 -8.57
C ALA A 50 21.58 6.36 -9.30
N GLN A 51 22.37 7.20 -9.97
CA GLN A 51 21.83 8.40 -10.62
C GLN A 51 20.79 8.04 -11.69
N GLY A 52 19.63 8.68 -11.63
CA GLY A 52 18.53 8.46 -12.57
C GLY A 52 17.76 7.14 -12.33
N LEU A 53 17.89 6.50 -11.17
CA LEU A 53 17.26 5.22 -10.88
C LEU A 53 15.73 5.25 -11.14
N ALA A 54 15.03 6.23 -10.60
CA ALA A 54 13.57 6.36 -10.76
C ALA A 54 13.11 6.56 -12.22
N THR A 55 13.98 7.04 -13.11
CA THR A 55 13.67 7.12 -14.55
C THR A 55 13.97 5.80 -15.26
N GLY A 56 14.89 5.01 -14.71
CA GLY A 56 15.42 3.79 -15.36
C GLY A 56 14.64 2.51 -15.06
N ILE A 57 13.93 2.45 -13.94
CA ILE A 57 13.24 1.23 -13.48
C ILE A 57 11.82 1.06 -14.03
N GLY A 58 11.36 1.95 -14.90
CA GLY A 58 10.06 1.83 -15.55
C GLY A 58 8.96 2.62 -14.82
N VAL A 59 7.77 2.05 -14.71
CA VAL A 59 6.65 2.66 -13.98
C VAL A 59 6.61 2.19 -12.53
N ALA A 60 6.00 2.99 -11.66
CA ALA A 60 5.88 2.63 -10.26
C ALA A 60 5.05 1.35 -10.06
N ASP A 61 5.58 0.40 -9.30
CA ASP A 61 4.96 -0.89 -8.98
C ASP A 61 4.62 -1.02 -7.49
N ILE A 62 3.52 -1.73 -7.18
CA ILE A 62 3.13 -2.04 -5.80
C ILE A 62 4.13 -3.04 -5.22
N THR A 63 4.72 -2.70 -4.07
CA THR A 63 5.70 -3.54 -3.37
C THR A 63 5.19 -4.11 -2.06
N ALA A 64 4.24 -3.44 -1.41
CA ALA A 64 3.61 -3.91 -0.17
C ALA A 64 2.21 -3.31 0.00
N ILE A 65 1.38 -4.01 0.75
CA ILE A 65 0.14 -3.48 1.34
C ILE A 65 0.23 -3.82 2.82
N ASP A 66 0.05 -2.82 3.68
CA ASP A 66 0.20 -2.98 5.12
C ASP A 66 -1.02 -2.42 5.85
N TRP A 67 -1.47 -3.09 6.90
CA TRP A 67 -2.47 -2.54 7.79
C TRP A 67 -1.88 -1.40 8.64
N VAL A 68 -2.59 -0.28 8.71
CA VAL A 68 -2.38 0.77 9.71
C VAL A 68 -3.23 0.49 10.94
N SER A 69 -4.48 0.05 10.72
CA SER A 69 -5.32 -0.47 11.79
C SER A 69 -4.82 -1.85 12.22
N THR A 70 -4.69 -2.08 13.51
CA THR A 70 -4.23 -3.36 14.07
C THR A 70 -5.37 -4.21 14.62
N THR A 71 -6.50 -3.57 14.94
CA THR A 71 -7.70 -4.20 15.49
C THR A 71 -8.94 -3.51 14.95
N PHE A 72 -10.07 -4.19 14.96
CA PHE A 72 -11.37 -3.58 14.66
C PHE A 72 -12.44 -4.16 15.60
N ASP A 73 -13.14 -3.27 16.32
CA ASP A 73 -14.24 -3.61 17.22
C ASP A 73 -15.58 -3.25 16.55
N ARG A 74 -16.42 -4.27 16.34
CA ARG A 74 -17.74 -4.09 15.71
C ARG A 74 -18.68 -3.24 16.55
N SER A 75 -18.63 -3.38 17.87
CA SER A 75 -19.57 -2.69 18.77
C SER A 75 -19.29 -1.19 18.84
N ALA A 76 -18.04 -0.83 18.80
CA ALA A 76 -17.60 0.58 18.81
C ALA A 76 -17.61 1.22 17.40
N GLY A 77 -17.40 0.41 16.36
CA GLY A 77 -17.06 0.92 15.05
C GLY A 77 -15.64 1.49 15.01
N GLY A 78 -15.31 2.19 13.94
CA GLY A 78 -13.98 2.80 13.81
C GLY A 78 -13.60 3.06 12.36
N THR A 79 -12.34 3.40 12.16
CA THR A 79 -11.77 3.61 10.83
C THR A 79 -10.81 2.48 10.49
N LEU A 80 -11.11 1.71 9.45
CA LEU A 80 -10.12 0.85 8.82
C LEU A 80 -9.15 1.72 8.02
N SER A 81 -7.86 1.46 8.17
CA SER A 81 -6.81 2.18 7.48
C SER A 81 -5.71 1.22 7.03
N ALA A 82 -5.24 1.41 5.81
CA ALA A 82 -4.17 0.65 5.21
C ALA A 82 -3.29 1.52 4.33
N THR A 83 -2.03 1.11 4.14
CA THR A 83 -1.05 1.77 3.30
C THR A 83 -0.67 0.86 2.13
N VAL A 84 -0.64 1.41 0.93
CA VAL A 84 -0.07 0.78 -0.27
C VAL A 84 1.27 1.42 -0.55
N SER A 85 2.33 0.61 -0.57
CA SER A 85 3.70 1.06 -0.84
C SER A 85 4.11 0.72 -2.27
N TYR A 86 4.74 1.68 -2.92
CA TYR A 86 5.30 1.57 -4.27
C TYR A 86 6.83 1.55 -4.23
N ASN A 87 7.45 1.07 -5.30
CA ASN A 87 8.91 1.16 -5.47
C ASN A 87 9.39 2.60 -5.77
N GLU A 88 8.47 3.49 -6.17
CA GLU A 88 8.72 4.90 -6.51
C GLU A 88 7.66 5.83 -5.95
N ALA A 89 7.91 7.14 -6.02
CA ALA A 89 6.90 8.14 -5.69
C ALA A 89 5.79 8.19 -6.75
N VAL A 90 4.54 8.25 -6.31
CA VAL A 90 3.36 8.30 -7.18
C VAL A 90 2.49 9.51 -6.92
N THR A 91 1.91 10.06 -7.98
CA THR A 91 0.96 11.17 -7.92
C THR A 91 -0.45 10.65 -8.15
N VAL A 92 -1.37 11.01 -7.26
CA VAL A 92 -2.77 10.59 -7.29
C VAL A 92 -3.66 11.71 -7.78
N SER A 93 -4.58 11.39 -8.68
CA SER A 93 -5.70 12.26 -9.06
C SER A 93 -7.02 11.51 -8.85
N GLY A 94 -8.00 12.18 -8.26
CA GLY A 94 -9.26 11.58 -7.87
C GLY A 94 -9.15 10.68 -6.64
N THR A 95 -10.03 9.69 -6.54
CA THR A 95 -10.18 8.82 -5.37
C THR A 95 -10.05 7.35 -5.75
N PRO A 96 -8.84 6.83 -6.01
CA PRO A 96 -8.64 5.39 -6.17
C PRO A 96 -9.07 4.64 -4.90
N THR A 97 -9.32 3.35 -5.02
CA THR A 97 -9.86 2.53 -3.94
C THR A 97 -8.97 1.34 -3.64
N LEU A 98 -9.07 0.83 -2.41
CA LEU A 98 -8.43 -0.38 -1.93
C LEU A 98 -9.50 -1.33 -1.38
N SER A 99 -9.63 -2.50 -1.97
CA SER A 99 -10.63 -3.50 -1.59
C SER A 99 -10.11 -4.42 -0.48
N VAL A 100 -10.88 -4.52 0.59
CA VAL A 100 -10.65 -5.43 1.71
C VAL A 100 -11.68 -6.55 1.66
N THR A 101 -11.22 -7.79 1.52
CA THR A 101 -12.07 -8.96 1.61
C THR A 101 -12.52 -9.16 3.07
N ASN A 102 -13.81 -9.35 3.28
CA ASN A 102 -14.37 -9.70 4.57
C ASN A 102 -14.73 -11.19 4.57
N GLY A 103 -13.86 -11.99 5.18
CA GLY A 103 -14.09 -13.43 5.35
C GLY A 103 -15.20 -13.66 6.36
N ASN A 104 -16.26 -14.35 5.93
CA ASN A 104 -17.39 -14.67 6.78
C ASN A 104 -17.07 -15.84 7.69
N GLN A 105 -17.02 -15.63 9.00
CA GLN A 105 -16.84 -16.65 10.02
C GLN A 105 -18.23 -17.06 10.56
N GLY A 106 -19.05 -17.70 9.74
CA GLY A 106 -20.37 -18.17 10.16
C GLY A 106 -21.40 -18.22 9.02
N SER A 107 -22.66 -18.43 9.37
CA SER A 107 -23.75 -18.45 8.42
C SER A 107 -24.13 -17.03 8.01
N GLY A 108 -23.98 -16.70 6.79
CA GLY A 108 -24.39 -15.42 6.22
C GLY A 108 -23.54 -15.08 4.98
N SER A 109 -24.18 -14.78 3.90
CA SER A 109 -23.56 -14.30 2.67
C SER A 109 -23.64 -12.77 2.62
N GLY A 110 -22.70 -12.15 1.92
CA GLY A 110 -22.87 -10.78 1.49
C GLY A 110 -22.29 -9.72 2.40
N ARG A 111 -21.28 -10.05 3.18
CA ARG A 111 -20.51 -9.05 3.91
C ARG A 111 -19.25 -8.73 3.15
N GLY A 112 -19.04 -7.45 2.93
CA GLY A 112 -17.91 -6.97 2.17
C GLY A 112 -18.06 -7.17 0.65
N PRO A 113 -17.05 -6.81 -0.16
CA PRO A 113 -15.80 -6.23 0.36
C PRO A 113 -16.00 -4.87 1.03
N HIS A 114 -15.13 -4.51 1.95
CA HIS A 114 -15.02 -3.13 2.41
C HIS A 114 -14.13 -2.36 1.43
N VAL A 115 -14.63 -1.27 0.89
CA VAL A 115 -13.90 -0.47 -0.08
C VAL A 115 -13.34 0.78 0.61
N LEU A 116 -12.04 0.78 0.88
CA LEU A 116 -11.34 1.92 1.42
C LEU A 116 -11.09 2.92 0.30
N THR A 117 -11.22 4.21 0.59
CA THR A 117 -10.95 5.30 -0.35
C THR A 117 -9.62 5.96 -0.05
N TYR A 118 -8.95 6.44 -1.08
CA TYR A 118 -7.71 7.19 -0.93
C TYR A 118 -7.89 8.40 0.00
N ALA A 119 -6.98 8.55 0.95
CA ALA A 119 -7.00 9.61 1.95
C ALA A 119 -5.80 10.56 1.83
N SER A 120 -4.58 10.01 1.61
CA SER A 120 -3.36 10.83 1.57
C SER A 120 -2.16 10.09 0.96
N GLY A 121 -1.05 10.81 0.74
CA GLY A 121 0.23 10.24 0.33
C GLY A 121 0.63 10.56 -1.12
N SER A 122 -0.14 11.35 -1.87
CA SER A 122 0.26 11.78 -3.22
C SER A 122 1.64 12.45 -3.21
N THR A 123 2.43 12.20 -4.25
CA THR A 123 3.83 12.61 -4.40
C THR A 123 4.81 11.87 -3.47
N THR A 124 4.36 10.81 -2.83
CA THR A 124 5.21 9.91 -2.05
C THR A 124 5.11 8.49 -2.58
N ASN A 125 5.92 7.59 -2.07
CA ASN A 125 5.84 6.15 -2.41
C ASN A 125 4.81 5.38 -1.58
N GLN A 126 4.07 6.05 -0.68
CA GLN A 126 3.09 5.41 0.20
C GLN A 126 1.75 6.13 0.11
N LEU A 127 0.70 5.41 -0.23
CA LEU A 127 -0.67 5.90 -0.29
C LEU A 127 -1.49 5.32 0.85
N THR A 128 -2.15 6.18 1.61
CA THR A 128 -3.05 5.77 2.70
C THR A 128 -4.48 5.73 2.21
N PHE A 129 -5.18 4.64 2.54
CA PHE A 129 -6.61 4.42 2.25
C PHE A 129 -7.37 4.22 3.54
N THR A 130 -8.58 4.76 3.63
CA THR A 130 -9.40 4.69 4.85
C THR A 130 -10.87 4.43 4.54
N LEU A 131 -11.56 3.80 5.51
CA LEU A 131 -13.00 3.62 5.51
C LEU A 131 -13.52 3.73 6.95
N ALA A 132 -14.41 4.67 7.20
CA ALA A 132 -15.15 4.73 8.46
C ALA A 132 -16.31 3.73 8.45
N ILE A 133 -16.37 2.87 9.46
CA ILE A 133 -17.44 1.88 9.66
C ILE A 133 -18.13 2.20 10.99
N GLY A 134 -19.41 2.47 10.94
CA GLY A 134 -20.20 2.79 12.13
C GLY A 134 -20.33 1.61 13.09
N ALA A 135 -20.64 1.90 14.33
CA ALA A 135 -20.93 0.91 15.37
C ALA A 135 -22.04 -0.05 14.93
N ALA A 136 -21.89 -1.33 15.25
CA ALA A 136 -22.85 -2.41 14.92
C ALA A 136 -23.25 -2.47 13.44
N ASN A 137 -22.34 -2.07 12.54
CA ASN A 137 -22.60 -2.11 11.09
C ASN A 137 -22.89 -3.55 10.62
N ALA A 138 -23.97 -3.70 9.85
CA ALA A 138 -24.42 -5.03 9.35
C ALA A 138 -23.42 -5.71 8.39
N ALA A 139 -22.53 -4.94 7.75
CA ALA A 139 -21.51 -5.48 6.86
C ALA A 139 -20.31 -6.07 7.59
N THR A 140 -20.22 -5.95 8.92
CA THR A 140 -19.11 -6.43 9.75
C THR A 140 -19.66 -7.16 10.96
N ASN A 141 -19.24 -8.40 11.21
CA ASN A 141 -19.62 -9.16 12.39
C ASN A 141 -18.41 -9.58 13.21
N ALA A 142 -18.66 -9.95 14.46
CA ALA A 142 -17.65 -10.57 15.31
C ALA A 142 -17.09 -11.84 14.65
N ASN A 143 -15.78 -12.02 14.75
CA ASN A 143 -15.00 -13.12 14.14
C ASN A 143 -14.90 -13.06 12.60
N ASP A 144 -15.39 -12.01 11.94
CA ASP A 144 -15.04 -11.78 10.55
C ASP A 144 -13.54 -11.56 10.41
N VAL A 145 -12.96 -12.04 9.31
CA VAL A 145 -11.53 -11.92 9.02
C VAL A 145 -11.34 -10.99 7.83
N LEU A 146 -10.74 -9.84 8.09
CA LEU A 146 -10.42 -8.84 7.07
C LEU A 146 -9.05 -9.13 6.47
N SER A 147 -8.94 -9.14 5.14
CA SER A 147 -7.70 -9.45 4.42
C SER A 147 -7.63 -8.74 3.08
N PHE A 148 -6.44 -8.68 2.49
CA PHE A 148 -6.26 -8.20 1.13
C PHE A 148 -6.08 -9.39 0.18
N GLY A 149 -6.74 -9.33 -0.97
CA GLY A 149 -6.55 -10.27 -2.08
C GLY A 149 -5.53 -9.75 -3.11
N ALA A 150 -5.41 -10.50 -4.21
CA ALA A 150 -4.72 -10.00 -5.40
C ALA A 150 -5.48 -8.80 -5.99
N ASN A 151 -4.75 -7.87 -6.60
CA ASN A 151 -5.31 -6.71 -7.30
C ASN A 151 -6.30 -5.90 -6.45
N ALA A 152 -5.93 -5.67 -5.18
CA ALA A 152 -6.80 -4.97 -4.23
C ALA A 152 -6.99 -3.47 -4.58
N VAL A 153 -6.04 -2.84 -5.28
CA VAL A 153 -6.12 -1.42 -5.70
C VAL A 153 -6.90 -1.30 -7.00
N ALA A 154 -7.75 -0.28 -7.09
CA ALA A 154 -8.52 0.02 -8.30
C ALA A 154 -8.63 1.54 -8.57
N HIS A 155 -8.66 1.91 -9.86
CA HIS A 155 -9.01 3.25 -10.31
C HIS A 155 -10.54 3.40 -10.32
N ALA A 156 -11.10 3.97 -9.26
CA ALA A 156 -12.53 4.25 -9.17
C ALA A 156 -12.85 5.65 -9.72
N GLY A 157 -14.01 5.80 -10.38
CA GLY A 157 -14.50 7.11 -10.82
C GLY A 157 -13.56 7.88 -11.76
N GLY A 158 -12.73 7.18 -12.55
CA GLY A 158 -11.74 7.83 -13.42
C GLY A 158 -10.51 8.38 -12.69
N SER A 159 -10.28 7.97 -11.44
CA SER A 159 -9.05 8.30 -10.71
C SER A 159 -7.81 7.69 -11.37
N THR A 160 -6.66 8.28 -11.12
CA THR A 160 -5.38 7.80 -11.63
C THR A 160 -4.32 7.79 -10.55
N ILE A 161 -3.41 6.83 -10.66
CA ILE A 161 -2.14 6.78 -9.92
C ILE A 161 -1.04 6.78 -10.99
N VAL A 162 -0.17 7.76 -10.96
CA VAL A 162 0.85 8.00 -11.99
C VAL A 162 2.21 8.08 -11.31
N ASP A 163 3.22 7.49 -11.92
CA ASP A 163 4.61 7.68 -11.52
C ASP A 163 4.97 9.17 -11.57
N THR A 164 5.48 9.69 -10.46
CA THR A 164 5.79 11.13 -10.32
C THR A 164 6.97 11.55 -11.18
N VAL A 165 7.94 10.67 -11.43
CA VAL A 165 9.16 10.97 -12.17
C VAL A 165 9.04 10.59 -13.64
N GLY A 166 8.59 9.37 -13.91
CA GLY A 166 8.44 8.82 -15.27
C GLY A 166 7.17 9.27 -15.98
N GLY A 167 6.15 9.70 -15.24
CA GLY A 167 4.86 10.15 -15.77
C GLY A 167 3.97 9.05 -16.34
N GLY A 168 4.38 7.78 -16.26
CA GLY A 168 3.60 6.62 -16.68
C GLY A 168 2.52 6.25 -15.66
N THR A 169 1.46 5.56 -16.11
CA THR A 169 0.46 5.01 -15.19
C THR A 169 1.10 3.95 -14.30
N ALA A 170 1.02 4.14 -12.99
CA ALA A 170 1.54 3.18 -12.02
C ALA A 170 0.77 1.85 -12.11
N THR A 171 1.46 0.75 -11.87
CA THR A 171 0.84 -0.57 -11.82
C THR A 171 -0.09 -0.67 -10.61
N ILE A 172 -1.33 -1.12 -10.83
CA ILE A 172 -2.30 -1.41 -9.77
C ILE A 172 -2.53 -2.91 -9.58
N THR A 173 -1.95 -3.72 -10.45
CA THR A 173 -1.97 -5.18 -10.30
C THR A 173 -0.97 -5.60 -9.23
N SER A 174 -1.39 -6.51 -8.37
CA SER A 174 -0.54 -7.07 -7.33
C SER A 174 -0.80 -8.57 -7.17
N ALA A 175 0.26 -9.35 -6.93
CA ALA A 175 0.13 -10.76 -6.63
C ALA A 175 -0.59 -10.95 -5.28
N ALA A 176 -1.30 -12.09 -5.11
CA ALA A 176 -1.97 -12.43 -3.87
C ALA A 176 -1.02 -12.45 -2.65
N GLY A 177 0.25 -12.80 -2.85
CA GLY A 177 1.27 -12.80 -1.81
C GLY A 177 1.51 -11.45 -1.16
N ILE A 178 1.35 -10.35 -1.90
CA ILE A 178 1.48 -8.98 -1.36
C ILE A 178 0.35 -8.72 -0.34
N GLY A 179 -0.89 -9.04 -0.68
CA GLY A 179 -2.01 -8.91 0.25
C GLY A 179 -1.92 -9.85 1.44
N THR A 180 -1.47 -11.10 1.22
CA THR A 180 -1.29 -12.09 2.28
C THR A 180 -0.20 -11.68 3.28
N ALA A 181 0.87 -11.04 2.81
CA ALA A 181 1.97 -10.56 3.65
C ALA A 181 1.51 -9.51 4.68
N ALA A 182 0.46 -8.74 4.37
CA ALA A 182 -0.15 -7.79 5.31
C ALA A 182 -0.77 -8.44 6.55
N GLY A 183 -1.01 -9.76 6.51
CA GLY A 183 -1.75 -10.46 7.55
C GLY A 183 -3.25 -10.16 7.53
N THR A 184 -3.91 -10.43 8.64
CA THR A 184 -5.36 -10.29 8.77
C THR A 184 -5.73 -9.53 10.04
N ILE A 185 -6.90 -8.88 10.01
CA ILE A 185 -7.54 -8.35 11.21
C ILE A 185 -8.77 -9.21 11.51
N THR A 186 -8.82 -9.79 12.70
CA THR A 186 -10.04 -10.44 13.19
C THR A 186 -10.91 -9.41 13.90
N VAL A 187 -12.16 -9.30 13.47
CA VAL A 187 -13.13 -8.38 14.05
C VAL A 187 -13.57 -8.89 15.43
N VAL A 188 -13.43 -8.05 16.44
CA VAL A 188 -13.92 -8.34 17.79
C VAL A 188 -15.37 -7.86 17.99
N ALA A 189 -16.02 -8.38 19.04
CA ALA A 189 -17.45 -8.13 19.32
C ALA A 189 -17.71 -6.75 19.92
#